data_7492503487f879c90e1b1a1485c9ffb6
#
_entry.id   7492503487f879c90e1b1a1485c9ffb6
#
_cell.length_a   1.000
_cell.length_b   1.000
_cell.length_c   1.000
_cell.angle_alpha   90.00
_cell.angle_beta   90.00
_cell.angle_gamma   90.00
#
_symmetry.space_group_name_H-M   'P 1'
#
loop_
_entity.id
_entity.type
_entity.pdbx_description
1 polymer ?
#
loop_
_entity_poly.entity_id
_entity_poly.type
_entity_poly.pdbx_seq_one_letter_code
_entity_poly.pdbx_strand_id
1 'polypeptide(L)'
;MYTWQDFIKITNESDLRAFLLEAISSHKSTNLYKYAKEANLYDKQKNVTINEYTKTIYRLSGEPVVDFTSSNAKIASNFFHRLNVQRCTYSLGNGVTFSKDGVKEKLGKDFDTKFKKAGYNAIIHGLTFLFWNVNTFYNFKITEFVPLFDEFTGELMAGIRFWQLDDDKPMIITLYEPDGFREWSYYNEVFTVRSEKVGYKKIRNSVAGKEISVTYDNYGRLPIVPFYGSNLHQSTLVGMKSAIDNYDLINSGFANDLSDCAQIYWLLSGCEGMTSKDLAQFRDRLMLTHIT
;
A
#
# COMPACT_ATOMS: atom_id res chain seq x y z
N MET A 1 -18.05 -5.58 5.84
CA MET A 1 -17.21 -6.33 4.89
C MET A 1 -18.10 -7.38 4.27
N TYR A 2 -18.15 -7.48 2.93
CA TYR A 2 -18.96 -8.47 2.24
C TYR A 2 -18.33 -9.86 2.34
N THR A 3 -19.17 -10.89 2.32
CA THR A 3 -18.81 -12.29 2.51
C THR A 3 -19.20 -13.13 1.29
N TRP A 4 -18.81 -14.41 1.31
CA TRP A 4 -19.26 -15.37 0.31
C TRP A 4 -20.78 -15.52 0.30
N GLN A 5 -21.43 -15.53 1.49
CA GLN A 5 -22.87 -15.65 1.64
C GLN A 5 -23.63 -14.49 1.01
N ASP A 6 -23.08 -13.29 1.03
CA ASP A 6 -23.69 -12.14 0.34
C ASP A 6 -23.61 -12.28 -1.16
N PHE A 7 -22.48 -12.79 -1.66
CA PHE A 7 -22.25 -12.99 -3.09
C PHE A 7 -23.17 -14.05 -3.69
N ILE A 8 -23.39 -15.21 -3.05
CA ILE A 8 -24.21 -16.30 -3.60
C ILE A 8 -25.71 -15.97 -3.68
N LYS A 9 -26.19 -14.92 -2.99
CA LYS A 9 -27.57 -14.43 -3.08
C LYS A 9 -27.85 -13.69 -4.39
N ILE A 10 -26.83 -13.30 -5.12
CA ILE A 10 -26.94 -12.50 -6.34
C ILE A 10 -27.29 -13.40 -7.51
N THR A 11 -28.40 -13.11 -8.18
CA THR A 11 -28.92 -13.93 -9.27
C THR A 11 -28.83 -13.27 -10.64
N ASN A 12 -28.72 -11.95 -10.70
CA ASN A 12 -28.71 -11.21 -11.95
C ASN A 12 -27.42 -10.39 -12.14
N GLU A 13 -27.10 -10.07 -13.38
CA GLU A 13 -25.87 -9.37 -13.76
C GLU A 13 -25.84 -7.91 -13.28
N SER A 14 -26.99 -7.23 -13.18
CA SER A 14 -27.06 -5.85 -12.70
C SER A 14 -26.69 -5.77 -11.24
N ASP A 15 -27.27 -6.66 -10.41
CA ASP A 15 -26.97 -6.72 -8.98
C ASP A 15 -25.52 -7.15 -8.73
N LEU A 16 -24.98 -8.02 -9.60
CA LEU A 16 -23.56 -8.40 -9.53
C LEU A 16 -22.65 -7.19 -9.73
N ARG A 17 -22.91 -6.34 -10.73
CA ARG A 17 -22.11 -5.15 -10.98
C ARG A 17 -22.19 -4.15 -9.83
N ALA A 18 -23.37 -3.94 -9.27
CA ALA A 18 -23.57 -3.12 -8.09
C ALA A 18 -22.78 -3.66 -6.89
N PHE A 19 -22.90 -4.97 -6.63
CA PHE A 19 -22.17 -5.66 -5.57
C PHE A 19 -20.65 -5.51 -5.71
N LEU A 20 -20.09 -5.64 -6.92
CA LEU A 20 -18.65 -5.48 -7.13
C LEU A 20 -18.14 -4.11 -6.68
N LEU A 21 -18.87 -3.03 -7.03
CA LEU A 21 -18.49 -1.67 -6.62
C LEU A 21 -18.65 -1.44 -5.13
N GLU A 22 -19.75 -1.92 -4.55
CA GLU A 22 -20.02 -1.79 -3.12
C GLU A 22 -19.01 -2.59 -2.29
N ALA A 23 -18.68 -3.81 -2.70
CA ALA A 23 -17.67 -4.64 -2.05
C ALA A 23 -16.29 -3.96 -2.07
N ILE A 24 -15.87 -3.38 -3.22
CA ILE A 24 -14.63 -2.63 -3.33
C ILE A 24 -14.66 -1.38 -2.43
N SER A 25 -15.76 -0.63 -2.41
CA SER A 25 -15.91 0.57 -1.58
C SER A 25 -15.87 0.22 -0.09
N SER A 26 -16.62 -0.79 0.32
CA SER A 26 -16.61 -1.32 1.70
C SER A 26 -15.22 -1.78 2.12
N HIS A 27 -14.51 -2.50 1.24
CA HIS A 27 -13.14 -2.96 1.50
C HIS A 27 -12.18 -1.79 1.72
N LYS A 28 -12.24 -0.76 0.86
CA LYS A 28 -11.42 0.45 1.00
C LYS A 28 -11.66 1.21 2.30
N SER A 29 -12.83 1.07 2.90
CA SER A 29 -13.17 1.69 4.18
C SER A 29 -12.61 0.95 5.40
N THR A 30 -12.18 -0.32 5.24
CA THR A 30 -11.68 -1.14 6.34
C THR A 30 -10.35 -0.62 6.90
N ASN A 31 -10.13 -0.84 8.19
CA ASN A 31 -8.86 -0.49 8.83
C ASN A 31 -7.68 -1.26 8.21
N LEU A 32 -7.89 -2.53 7.83
CA LEU A 32 -6.87 -3.35 7.19
C LEU A 32 -6.36 -2.70 5.89
N TYR A 33 -7.28 -2.25 5.03
CA TYR A 33 -6.93 -1.54 3.79
C TYR A 33 -6.22 -0.21 4.05
N LYS A 34 -6.74 0.60 4.98
CA LYS A 34 -6.17 1.90 5.34
C LYS A 34 -4.74 1.76 5.86
N TYR A 35 -4.52 0.85 6.81
CA TYR A 35 -3.17 0.57 7.31
C TYR A 35 -2.24 -0.01 6.25
N ALA A 36 -2.73 -0.88 5.37
CA ALA A 36 -1.92 -1.40 4.28
C ALA A 36 -1.52 -0.31 3.27
N LYS A 37 -2.42 0.63 2.98
CA LYS A 37 -2.12 1.79 2.13
C LYS A 37 -1.09 2.71 2.79
N GLU A 38 -1.26 3.01 4.07
CA GLU A 38 -0.32 3.82 4.84
C GLU A 38 1.05 3.13 4.96
N ALA A 39 1.08 1.81 5.17
CA ALA A 39 2.31 1.03 5.22
C ALA A 39 3.14 1.13 3.93
N ASN A 40 2.49 1.23 2.76
CA ASN A 40 3.20 1.48 1.50
C ASN A 40 3.90 2.84 1.47
N LEU A 41 3.38 3.85 2.18
CA LEU A 41 4.01 5.16 2.29
C LEU A 41 5.23 5.10 3.22
N TYR A 42 5.09 4.47 4.38
CA TYR A 42 6.20 4.26 5.31
C TYR A 42 7.31 3.38 4.72
N ASP A 43 6.95 2.38 3.92
CA ASP A 43 7.93 1.54 3.19
C ASP A 43 8.75 2.35 2.17
N LYS A 44 8.19 3.43 1.64
CA LYS A 44 8.85 4.38 0.74
C LYS A 44 9.47 5.60 1.45
N GLN A 45 9.60 5.56 2.77
CA GLN A 45 10.10 6.68 3.58
C GLN A 45 9.25 7.96 3.42
N LYS A 46 7.95 7.80 3.17
CA LYS A 46 6.96 8.88 3.13
C LYS A 46 6.08 8.80 4.38
N ASN A 47 6.70 8.93 5.55
CA ASN A 47 6.02 8.82 6.85
C ASN A 47 4.99 9.93 6.97
N VAL A 48 3.72 9.54 7.07
CA VAL A 48 2.59 10.48 6.94
C VAL A 48 2.63 11.54 8.03
N THR A 49 2.80 11.13 9.29
CA THR A 49 2.75 12.02 10.44
C THR A 49 3.72 13.18 10.32
N ILE A 50 5.00 12.93 9.98
CA ILE A 50 5.99 13.99 9.84
C ILE A 50 5.83 14.81 8.57
N ASN A 51 5.44 14.16 7.46
CA ASN A 51 5.25 14.88 6.20
C ASN A 51 4.06 15.83 6.21
N GLU A 52 3.00 15.48 6.94
CA GLU A 52 1.79 16.29 7.10
C GLU A 52 1.89 17.23 8.30
N TYR A 53 2.94 17.10 9.14
CA TYR A 53 3.13 17.95 10.30
C TYR A 53 3.23 19.42 9.92
N THR A 54 2.44 20.26 10.58
CA THR A 54 2.47 21.72 10.47
C THR A 54 2.74 22.33 11.82
N LYS A 55 3.77 23.18 11.90
CA LYS A 55 4.07 23.94 13.12
C LYS A 55 3.01 25.03 13.27
N THR A 56 2.37 25.08 14.42
CA THR A 56 1.36 26.09 14.73
C THR A 56 1.82 26.97 15.88
N ILE A 57 1.60 28.27 15.77
CA ILE A 57 1.76 29.26 16.83
C ILE A 57 0.38 29.83 17.17
N TYR A 58 0.24 30.29 18.41
CA TYR A 58 -1.01 30.90 18.85
C TYR A 58 -0.87 32.41 18.89
N ARG A 59 -1.80 33.13 18.30
CA ARG A 59 -1.91 34.58 18.43
C ARG A 59 -2.29 34.93 19.86
N LEU A 60 -2.12 36.22 20.22
CA LEU A 60 -2.60 36.75 21.51
C LEU A 60 -4.10 36.52 21.72
N SER A 61 -4.89 36.40 20.64
CA SER A 61 -6.31 36.04 20.66
C SER A 61 -6.57 34.57 21.03
N GLY A 62 -5.55 33.70 21.08
CA GLY A 62 -5.67 32.26 21.27
C GLY A 62 -5.94 31.46 19.99
N GLU A 63 -6.00 32.12 18.83
CA GLU A 63 -6.24 31.45 17.53
C GLU A 63 -4.96 30.76 17.04
N PRO A 64 -5.02 29.48 16.62
CA PRO A 64 -3.90 28.79 16.03
C PRO A 64 -3.63 29.30 14.60
N VAL A 65 -2.38 29.57 14.28
CA VAL A 65 -1.93 29.99 12.95
C VAL A 65 -0.72 29.15 12.56
N VAL A 66 -0.63 28.74 11.30
CA VAL A 66 0.53 28.02 10.78
C VAL A 66 1.74 28.94 10.83
N ASP A 67 2.81 28.47 11.43
CA ASP A 67 4.08 29.19 11.50
C ASP A 67 4.90 28.95 10.22
N PHE A 68 5.08 29.98 9.45
CA PHE A 68 5.94 30.00 8.26
C PHE A 68 7.29 30.68 8.50
N THR A 69 7.54 31.18 9.71
CA THR A 69 8.71 32.01 10.02
C THR A 69 9.85 31.24 10.69
N SER A 70 9.53 30.16 11.39
CA SER A 70 10.54 29.31 12.04
C SER A 70 10.87 28.08 11.19
N SER A 71 12.01 27.47 11.51
CA SER A 71 12.46 26.24 10.85
C SER A 71 11.42 25.11 10.98
N ASN A 72 11.18 24.41 9.89
CA ASN A 72 10.26 23.26 9.84
C ASN A 72 10.86 22.12 9.01
N ALA A 73 11.98 21.58 9.49
CA ALA A 73 12.59 20.39 8.89
C ALA A 73 11.69 19.17 9.10
N LYS A 74 11.55 18.36 8.07
CA LYS A 74 10.76 17.13 8.07
C LYS A 74 11.65 15.94 7.75
N ILE A 75 12.10 15.26 8.80
CA ILE A 75 13.02 14.13 8.70
C ILE A 75 12.23 12.84 8.89
N ALA A 76 11.98 12.11 7.81
CA ALA A 76 11.36 10.82 7.85
C ALA A 76 12.43 9.71 7.96
N SER A 77 12.30 8.83 8.95
CA SER A 77 13.17 7.68 9.12
C SER A 77 12.80 6.54 8.18
N ASN A 78 13.77 5.67 7.88
CA ASN A 78 13.58 4.47 7.06
C ASN A 78 13.48 3.19 7.90
N PHE A 79 13.07 3.29 9.16
CA PHE A 79 13.04 2.13 10.06
C PHE A 79 12.02 1.09 9.63
N PHE A 80 10.84 1.51 9.19
CA PHE A 80 9.81 0.56 8.76
C PHE A 80 10.31 -0.35 7.64
N HIS A 81 10.90 0.21 6.60
CA HIS A 81 11.46 -0.55 5.50
C HIS A 81 12.58 -1.49 5.98
N ARG A 82 13.58 -0.95 6.68
CA ARG A 82 14.76 -1.71 7.11
C ARG A 82 14.42 -2.89 7.98
N LEU A 83 13.57 -2.70 8.99
CA LEU A 83 13.19 -3.77 9.91
C LEU A 83 12.36 -4.87 9.22
N ASN A 84 11.45 -4.50 8.32
CA ASN A 84 10.67 -5.49 7.57
C ASN A 84 11.50 -6.24 6.53
N VAL A 85 12.46 -5.59 5.85
CA VAL A 85 13.43 -6.26 4.96
C VAL A 85 14.28 -7.24 5.76
N GLN A 86 14.79 -6.84 6.92
CA GLN A 86 15.60 -7.71 7.79
C GLN A 86 14.79 -8.93 8.24
N ARG A 87 13.57 -8.73 8.72
CA ARG A 87 12.66 -9.81 9.13
C ARG A 87 12.35 -10.77 7.98
N CYS A 88 12.03 -10.25 6.81
CA CYS A 88 11.74 -11.06 5.63
C CYS A 88 12.99 -11.83 5.16
N THR A 89 14.17 -11.19 5.17
CA THR A 89 15.41 -11.84 4.78
C THR A 89 15.83 -12.92 5.77
N TYR A 90 15.64 -12.71 7.07
CA TYR A 90 15.91 -13.73 8.08
C TYR A 90 15.03 -14.97 7.88
N SER A 91 13.73 -14.77 7.61
CA SER A 91 12.78 -15.89 7.46
C SER A 91 12.85 -16.60 6.10
N LEU A 92 13.09 -15.87 5.02
CA LEU A 92 12.96 -16.37 3.64
C LEU A 92 14.21 -16.16 2.78
N GLY A 93 15.32 -15.70 3.37
CA GLY A 93 16.55 -15.38 2.62
C GLY A 93 17.19 -16.58 1.95
N ASN A 94 17.11 -17.75 2.59
CA ASN A 94 17.68 -19.01 2.08
C ASN A 94 16.70 -19.78 1.17
N GLY A 95 15.54 -19.19 0.85
CA GLY A 95 14.50 -19.85 0.09
C GLY A 95 13.69 -20.86 0.91
N VAL A 96 12.87 -21.65 0.22
CA VAL A 96 12.00 -22.68 0.82
C VAL A 96 12.46 -24.05 0.39
N THR A 97 12.51 -24.99 1.34
CA THR A 97 12.76 -26.39 1.09
C THR A 97 11.48 -27.20 1.23
N PHE A 98 11.30 -28.19 0.37
CA PHE A 98 10.15 -29.08 0.39
C PHE A 98 10.60 -30.47 0.85
N SER A 99 9.77 -31.16 1.62
CA SER A 99 10.02 -32.53 2.07
C SER A 99 10.00 -33.55 0.93
N LYS A 100 9.40 -33.19 -0.22
CA LYS A 100 9.31 -34.02 -1.41
C LYS A 100 10.19 -33.46 -2.51
N ASP A 101 11.08 -34.29 -3.05
CA ASP A 101 11.96 -33.93 -4.15
C ASP A 101 11.19 -33.58 -5.44
N GLY A 102 11.79 -32.72 -6.27
CA GLY A 102 11.22 -32.31 -7.56
C GLY A 102 10.06 -31.34 -7.51
N VAL A 103 9.55 -30.97 -6.33
CA VAL A 103 8.46 -29.97 -6.20
C VAL A 103 8.96 -28.60 -6.61
N LYS A 104 10.13 -28.20 -6.15
CA LYS A 104 10.70 -26.87 -6.41
C LYS A 104 10.96 -26.63 -7.91
N GLU A 105 11.39 -27.64 -8.61
CA GLU A 105 11.64 -27.60 -10.06
C GLU A 105 10.36 -27.34 -10.85
N LYS A 106 9.22 -27.91 -10.40
CA LYS A 106 7.90 -27.70 -11.00
C LYS A 106 7.32 -26.32 -10.74
N LEU A 107 7.78 -25.63 -9.66
CA LEU A 107 7.34 -24.29 -9.29
C LEU A 107 8.05 -23.17 -10.05
N GLY A 108 9.11 -23.52 -10.80
CA GLY A 108 9.89 -22.60 -11.61
C GLY A 108 11.07 -21.97 -10.89
N LYS A 109 12.07 -21.53 -11.67
CA LYS A 109 13.33 -20.99 -11.14
C LYS A 109 13.17 -19.75 -10.27
N ASP A 110 12.14 -18.94 -10.52
CA ASP A 110 11.89 -17.69 -9.81
C ASP A 110 11.03 -17.86 -8.55
N PHE A 111 10.72 -19.10 -8.16
CA PHE A 111 9.81 -19.36 -7.04
C PHE A 111 10.25 -18.67 -5.77
N ASP A 112 11.49 -18.87 -5.32
CA ASP A 112 11.98 -18.30 -4.05
C ASP A 112 11.95 -16.77 -4.07
N THR A 113 12.29 -16.14 -5.18
CA THR A 113 12.29 -14.69 -5.33
C THR A 113 10.86 -14.12 -5.24
N LYS A 114 9.91 -14.77 -5.94
CA LYS A 114 8.51 -14.40 -5.90
C LYS A 114 7.90 -14.64 -4.52
N PHE A 115 8.26 -15.77 -3.90
CA PHE A 115 7.76 -16.12 -2.57
C PHE A 115 8.29 -15.17 -1.49
N LYS A 116 9.58 -14.80 -1.54
CA LYS A 116 10.18 -13.79 -0.68
C LYS A 116 9.46 -12.44 -0.83
N LYS A 117 9.16 -12.02 -2.08
CA LYS A 117 8.40 -10.79 -2.34
C LYS A 117 6.97 -10.86 -1.79
N ALA A 118 6.31 -12.01 -1.91
CA ALA A 118 4.99 -12.22 -1.33
C ALA A 118 5.04 -12.19 0.20
N GLY A 119 6.03 -12.83 0.82
CA GLY A 119 6.27 -12.77 2.26
C GLY A 119 6.51 -11.36 2.76
N TYR A 120 7.30 -10.57 2.04
CA TYR A 120 7.50 -9.15 2.34
C TYR A 120 6.19 -8.37 2.31
N ASN A 121 5.39 -8.55 1.23
CA ASN A 121 4.07 -7.91 1.13
C ASN A 121 3.12 -8.36 2.25
N ALA A 122 3.14 -9.63 2.63
CA ALA A 122 2.35 -10.14 3.75
C ALA A 122 2.74 -9.49 5.09
N ILE A 123 4.04 -9.29 5.32
CA ILE A 123 4.56 -8.65 6.54
C ILE A 123 4.09 -7.19 6.61
N ILE A 124 4.29 -6.41 5.55
CA ILE A 124 3.96 -4.97 5.58
C ILE A 124 2.46 -4.69 5.53
N HIS A 125 1.68 -5.53 4.84
CA HIS A 125 0.22 -5.33 4.73
C HIS A 125 -0.60 -6.15 5.74
N GLY A 126 0.02 -7.15 6.39
CA GLY A 126 -0.65 -8.10 7.27
C GLY A 126 -1.19 -9.33 6.55
N LEU A 127 -1.65 -9.17 5.31
CA LEU A 127 -2.25 -10.21 4.48
C LEU A 127 -1.97 -9.93 3.02
N THR A 128 -1.67 -10.98 2.26
CA THR A 128 -1.61 -10.97 0.79
C THR A 128 -2.19 -12.27 0.24
N PHE A 129 -2.40 -12.37 -1.05
CA PHE A 129 -3.04 -13.52 -1.68
C PHE A 129 -2.16 -14.08 -2.79
N LEU A 130 -1.95 -15.38 -2.78
CA LEU A 130 -1.14 -16.09 -3.77
C LEU A 130 -2.08 -16.76 -4.75
N PHE A 131 -2.17 -16.23 -5.95
CA PHE A 131 -2.95 -16.81 -7.05
C PHE A 131 -2.07 -17.75 -7.87
N TRP A 132 -2.44 -19.04 -7.92
CA TRP A 132 -1.76 -20.03 -8.74
C TRP A 132 -2.26 -19.97 -10.19
N ASN A 133 -1.38 -19.70 -11.12
CA ASN A 133 -1.69 -19.64 -12.55
C ASN A 133 -0.82 -20.64 -13.30
N VAL A 134 -1.32 -21.88 -13.40
CA VAL A 134 -0.74 -23.03 -14.14
C VAL A 134 0.71 -23.35 -13.77
N ASN A 135 1.66 -22.48 -14.07
CA ASN A 135 3.11 -22.71 -13.91
C ASN A 135 3.79 -21.77 -12.92
N THR A 136 3.07 -20.77 -12.42
CA THR A 136 3.63 -19.75 -11.52
C THR A 136 2.52 -19.20 -10.66
N PHE A 137 2.88 -18.47 -9.62
CA PHE A 137 1.91 -17.72 -8.85
C PHE A 137 2.11 -16.22 -9.00
N TYR A 138 1.01 -15.49 -8.85
CA TYR A 138 0.97 -14.03 -8.72
C TYR A 138 0.61 -13.66 -7.31
N ASN A 139 1.14 -12.55 -6.87
CA ASN A 139 0.84 -12.00 -5.55
C ASN A 139 -0.13 -10.83 -5.69
N PHE A 140 -1.34 -10.97 -5.14
CA PHE A 140 -2.31 -9.89 -5.03
C PHE A 140 -2.23 -9.27 -3.63
N LYS A 141 -2.03 -7.97 -3.58
CA LYS A 141 -1.98 -7.22 -2.33
C LYS A 141 -3.39 -6.99 -1.81
N ILE A 142 -3.53 -6.85 -0.51
CA ILE A 142 -4.82 -6.47 0.11
C ILE A 142 -5.35 -5.12 -0.41
N THR A 143 -4.48 -4.27 -0.94
CA THR A 143 -4.87 -2.98 -1.54
C THR A 143 -5.48 -3.10 -2.93
N GLU A 144 -5.43 -4.27 -3.54
CA GLU A 144 -5.96 -4.56 -4.89
C GLU A 144 -6.86 -5.80 -4.94
N PHE A 145 -7.19 -6.39 -3.77
CA PHE A 145 -7.97 -7.62 -3.70
C PHE A 145 -8.95 -7.60 -2.53
N VAL A 146 -10.23 -7.81 -2.82
CA VAL A 146 -11.31 -7.98 -1.84
C VAL A 146 -11.52 -9.46 -1.62
N PRO A 147 -11.18 -10.02 -0.45
CA PRO A 147 -11.47 -11.41 -0.17
C PRO A 147 -12.93 -11.61 0.23
N LEU A 148 -13.54 -12.67 -0.28
CA LEU A 148 -14.87 -13.13 0.10
C LEU A 148 -14.71 -14.44 0.87
N PHE A 149 -14.65 -14.32 2.18
CA PHE A 149 -14.55 -15.46 3.09
C PHE A 149 -15.94 -16.06 3.36
N ASP A 150 -15.97 -17.36 3.55
CA ASP A 150 -17.14 -18.05 4.08
C ASP A 150 -17.32 -17.73 5.56
N GLU A 151 -18.53 -17.34 5.97
CA GLU A 151 -18.83 -16.92 7.35
C GLU A 151 -18.73 -18.07 8.36
N PHE A 152 -18.96 -19.31 7.91
CA PHE A 152 -19.00 -20.47 8.79
C PHE A 152 -17.65 -21.16 8.91
N THR A 153 -16.91 -21.25 7.80
CA THR A 153 -15.63 -21.98 7.77
C THR A 153 -14.42 -21.05 7.89
N GLY A 154 -14.59 -19.76 7.58
CA GLY A 154 -13.48 -18.79 7.47
C GLY A 154 -12.57 -19.02 6.28
N GLU A 155 -12.94 -19.92 5.34
CA GLU A 155 -12.17 -20.19 4.15
C GLU A 155 -12.42 -19.15 3.06
N LEU A 156 -11.38 -18.86 2.26
CA LEU A 156 -11.51 -17.98 1.11
C LEU A 156 -12.20 -18.70 -0.05
N MET A 157 -13.44 -18.31 -0.33
CA MET A 157 -14.27 -18.96 -1.36
C MET A 157 -14.26 -18.22 -2.70
N ALA A 158 -14.12 -16.90 -2.70
CA ALA A 158 -14.05 -16.09 -3.91
C ALA A 158 -13.25 -14.80 -3.62
N GLY A 159 -13.00 -14.01 -4.65
CA GLY A 159 -12.35 -12.72 -4.45
C GLY A 159 -12.46 -11.80 -5.65
N ILE A 160 -12.43 -10.51 -5.38
CA ILE A 160 -12.54 -9.48 -6.40
C ILE A 160 -11.19 -8.76 -6.47
N ARG A 161 -10.48 -8.91 -7.56
CA ARG A 161 -9.31 -8.12 -7.85
C ARG A 161 -9.70 -6.84 -8.57
N PHE A 162 -9.19 -5.71 -8.12
CA PHE A 162 -9.42 -4.43 -8.75
C PHE A 162 -8.10 -3.67 -8.85
N TRP A 163 -7.86 -3.06 -9.99
CA TRP A 163 -6.67 -2.22 -10.19
C TRP A 163 -6.91 -1.21 -11.30
N GLN A 164 -6.24 -0.09 -11.20
CA GLN A 164 -6.30 1.02 -12.14
C GLN A 164 -4.87 1.50 -12.37
N LEU A 165 -4.52 1.74 -13.60
CA LEU A 165 -3.15 2.18 -13.97
C LEU A 165 -2.94 3.64 -13.58
N ASP A 166 -3.94 4.47 -13.89
CA ASP A 166 -3.97 5.90 -13.62
C ASP A 166 -5.44 6.34 -13.47
N ASP A 167 -5.69 7.49 -12.86
CA ASP A 167 -7.03 7.98 -12.56
C ASP A 167 -7.88 8.22 -13.84
N ASP A 168 -7.23 8.53 -14.97
CA ASP A 168 -7.87 8.71 -16.28
C ASP A 168 -8.08 7.40 -17.06
N LYS A 169 -7.66 6.25 -16.53
CA LYS A 169 -7.77 4.94 -17.16
C LYS A 169 -8.90 4.10 -16.56
N PRO A 170 -9.45 3.15 -17.34
CA PRO A 170 -10.46 2.24 -16.80
C PRO A 170 -9.92 1.41 -15.64
N MET A 171 -10.73 1.25 -14.60
CA MET A 171 -10.48 0.28 -13.54
C MET A 171 -10.80 -1.11 -14.06
N ILE A 172 -9.87 -2.04 -13.93
CA ILE A 172 -10.07 -3.44 -14.26
C ILE A 172 -10.55 -4.18 -13.01
N ILE A 173 -11.64 -4.91 -13.16
CA ILE A 173 -12.26 -5.68 -12.09
C ILE A 173 -12.33 -7.14 -12.54
N THR A 174 -11.72 -8.04 -11.78
CA THR A 174 -11.73 -9.47 -12.03
C THR A 174 -12.34 -10.19 -10.83
N LEU A 175 -13.42 -10.92 -11.04
CA LEU A 175 -14.04 -11.78 -10.04
C LEU A 175 -13.49 -13.19 -10.20
N TYR A 176 -12.89 -13.73 -9.15
CA TYR A 176 -12.39 -15.10 -9.05
C TYR A 176 -13.35 -15.96 -8.26
N GLU A 177 -13.81 -17.05 -8.85
CA GLU A 177 -14.75 -18.02 -8.27
C GLU A 177 -14.10 -19.43 -8.30
N PRO A 178 -14.60 -20.43 -7.57
CA PRO A 178 -14.04 -21.79 -7.59
C PRO A 178 -14.00 -22.44 -8.97
N ASP A 179 -14.94 -22.07 -9.85
CA ASP A 179 -15.18 -22.64 -11.16
C ASP A 179 -14.76 -21.74 -12.33
N GLY A 180 -14.01 -20.66 -12.07
CA GLY A 180 -13.50 -19.78 -13.10
C GLY A 180 -13.41 -18.33 -12.68
N PHE A 181 -13.12 -17.46 -13.64
CA PHE A 181 -13.06 -16.02 -13.41
C PHE A 181 -13.77 -15.25 -14.51
N ARG A 182 -14.22 -14.04 -14.18
CA ARG A 182 -14.84 -13.08 -15.11
C ARG A 182 -14.11 -11.75 -14.99
N GLU A 183 -14.02 -10.99 -16.08
CA GLU A 183 -13.33 -9.71 -16.10
C GLU A 183 -14.15 -8.61 -16.76
N TRP A 184 -14.14 -7.44 -16.13
CA TRP A 184 -14.77 -6.21 -16.64
C TRP A 184 -13.76 -5.06 -16.62
N SER A 185 -14.00 -4.08 -17.48
CA SER A 185 -13.46 -2.74 -17.33
C SER A 185 -14.58 -1.79 -16.91
N TYR A 186 -14.27 -0.92 -15.94
CA TYR A 186 -15.19 0.08 -15.41
C TYR A 186 -14.61 1.48 -15.64
N TYR A 187 -15.34 2.30 -16.39
CA TYR A 187 -14.94 3.66 -16.69
C TYR A 187 -16.17 4.54 -16.92
N ASN A 188 -16.19 5.75 -16.36
CA ASN A 188 -17.31 6.69 -16.47
C ASN A 188 -18.68 6.04 -16.17
N GLU A 189 -18.76 5.29 -15.05
CA GLU A 189 -19.97 4.58 -14.60
C GLU A 189 -20.44 3.45 -15.53
N VAL A 190 -19.66 3.11 -16.55
CA VAL A 190 -19.99 2.04 -17.51
C VAL A 190 -19.13 0.82 -17.28
N PHE A 191 -19.81 -0.35 -17.16
CA PHE A 191 -19.17 -1.65 -17.18
C PHE A 191 -19.10 -2.20 -18.62
N THR A 192 -17.90 -2.57 -19.05
CA THR A 192 -17.69 -3.29 -20.30
C THR A 192 -17.11 -4.67 -19.99
N VAL A 193 -17.77 -5.73 -20.47
CA VAL A 193 -17.27 -7.10 -20.31
C VAL A 193 -16.00 -7.27 -21.14
N ARG A 194 -14.93 -7.72 -20.52
CA ARG A 194 -13.66 -8.08 -21.19
C ARG A 194 -13.53 -9.58 -21.37
N SER A 195 -13.98 -10.34 -20.39
CA SER A 195 -14.01 -11.80 -20.45
C SER A 195 -15.26 -12.30 -19.75
N GLU A 196 -16.04 -13.11 -20.46
CA GLU A 196 -17.05 -13.95 -19.84
C GLU A 196 -16.41 -15.00 -18.93
N LYS A 197 -17.22 -15.73 -18.16
CA LYS A 197 -16.71 -16.73 -17.23
C LYS A 197 -15.91 -17.80 -17.96
N VAL A 198 -14.62 -17.90 -17.66
CA VAL A 198 -13.68 -18.88 -18.22
C VAL A 198 -12.92 -19.60 -17.11
N GLY A 199 -12.56 -20.85 -17.38
CA GLY A 199 -11.76 -21.65 -16.45
C GLY A 199 -10.30 -21.18 -16.37
N TYR A 200 -9.60 -21.55 -15.31
CA TYR A 200 -8.24 -21.13 -15.02
C TYR A 200 -7.18 -21.74 -15.92
N LYS A 201 -7.41 -22.98 -16.41
CA LYS A 201 -6.47 -23.71 -17.25
C LYS A 201 -6.93 -23.66 -18.70
N LYS A 202 -6.18 -22.96 -19.52
CA LYS A 202 -6.42 -22.92 -20.96
C LYS A 202 -5.67 -24.08 -21.62
N ILE A 203 -6.42 -25.06 -22.15
CA ILE A 203 -5.88 -26.21 -22.83
C ILE A 203 -6.06 -26.00 -24.33
N ARG A 204 -4.95 -25.98 -25.06
CA ARG A 204 -4.94 -25.87 -26.52
C ARG A 204 -4.76 -27.27 -27.11
N ASN A 205 -5.76 -27.76 -27.81
CA ASN A 205 -5.66 -29.00 -28.53
C ASN A 205 -5.17 -28.71 -29.95
N SER A 206 -4.04 -29.30 -30.33
CA SER A 206 -3.48 -29.17 -31.67
C SER A 206 -3.21 -30.51 -32.27
N VAL A 207 -3.50 -30.66 -33.58
CA VAL A 207 -3.13 -31.82 -34.38
C VAL A 207 -2.29 -31.33 -35.56
N ALA A 208 -1.15 -31.95 -35.78
CA ALA A 208 -0.18 -31.58 -36.80
C ALA A 208 0.23 -30.10 -36.80
N GLY A 209 0.34 -29.49 -35.60
CA GLY A 209 0.74 -28.09 -35.44
C GLY A 209 -0.36 -27.05 -35.72
N LYS A 210 -1.58 -27.47 -36.06
CA LYS A 210 -2.72 -26.56 -36.18
C LYS A 210 -3.60 -26.65 -34.94
N GLU A 211 -3.92 -25.49 -34.34
CA GLU A 211 -4.85 -25.40 -33.23
C GLU A 211 -6.25 -25.77 -33.71
N ILE A 212 -6.85 -26.80 -33.09
CA ILE A 212 -8.18 -27.31 -33.46
C ILE A 212 -9.23 -26.78 -32.52
N SER A 213 -8.95 -26.77 -31.22
CA SER A 213 -9.90 -26.31 -30.21
C SER A 213 -9.17 -25.80 -28.98
N VAL A 214 -9.83 -24.87 -28.26
CA VAL A 214 -9.43 -24.38 -26.96
C VAL A 214 -10.49 -24.82 -25.97
N THR A 215 -10.06 -25.55 -24.93
CA THR A 215 -10.92 -25.92 -23.80
C THR A 215 -10.39 -25.25 -22.54
N TYR A 216 -11.29 -25.05 -21.58
CA TYR A 216 -10.94 -24.51 -20.27
C TYR A 216 -11.26 -25.53 -19.19
N ASP A 217 -10.38 -25.65 -18.21
CA ASP A 217 -10.51 -26.54 -17.06
C ASP A 217 -10.24 -25.77 -15.77
N ASN A 218 -10.60 -26.33 -14.64
CA ASN A 218 -10.47 -25.73 -13.31
C ASN A 218 -9.66 -26.62 -12.36
N TYR A 219 -9.40 -26.09 -11.16
CA TYR A 219 -8.67 -26.82 -10.10
C TYR A 219 -9.61 -27.54 -9.13
N GLY A 220 -10.93 -27.45 -9.31
CA GLY A 220 -11.92 -27.96 -8.35
C GLY A 220 -12.05 -27.14 -7.06
N ARG A 221 -11.27 -26.10 -6.93
CA ARG A 221 -11.31 -25.13 -5.83
C ARG A 221 -10.72 -23.79 -6.28
N LEU A 222 -10.94 -22.75 -5.50
CA LEU A 222 -10.33 -21.44 -5.77
C LEU A 222 -8.80 -21.57 -5.75
N PRO A 223 -8.09 -21.17 -6.82
CA PRO A 223 -6.62 -21.24 -6.89
C PRO A 223 -5.95 -20.03 -6.24
N ILE A 224 -6.54 -19.47 -5.19
CA ILE A 224 -6.02 -18.33 -4.42
C ILE A 224 -5.91 -18.75 -2.96
N VAL A 225 -4.72 -18.53 -2.38
CA VAL A 225 -4.44 -18.88 -0.99
C VAL A 225 -4.10 -17.58 -0.23
N PRO A 226 -4.76 -17.30 0.90
CA PRO A 226 -4.39 -16.20 1.77
C PRO A 226 -3.04 -16.50 2.43
N PHE A 227 -2.16 -15.48 2.46
CA PHE A 227 -0.84 -15.58 3.05
C PHE A 227 -0.66 -14.47 4.08
N TYR A 228 -0.61 -14.86 5.34
CA TYR A 228 -0.56 -13.96 6.49
C TYR A 228 0.88 -13.63 6.88
N GLY A 229 1.14 -12.36 7.17
CA GLY A 229 2.47 -11.89 7.61
C GLY A 229 2.72 -12.09 9.10
N SER A 230 1.64 -12.29 9.89
CA SER A 230 1.70 -12.55 11.32
C SER A 230 0.40 -13.19 11.81
N ASN A 231 0.42 -13.76 12.99
CA ASN A 231 -0.77 -14.32 13.66
C ASN A 231 -1.83 -13.25 14.00
N LEU A 232 -1.44 -11.98 14.02
CA LEU A 232 -2.36 -10.87 14.29
C LEU A 232 -3.17 -10.45 13.06
N HIS A 233 -2.85 -10.98 11.88
CA HIS A 233 -3.51 -10.68 10.60
C HIS A 233 -3.60 -9.18 10.28
N GLN A 234 -2.62 -8.39 10.73
CA GLN A 234 -2.57 -6.95 10.55
C GLN A 234 -1.20 -6.48 10.07
N SER A 235 -1.14 -5.30 9.48
CA SER A 235 0.11 -4.66 9.08
C SER A 235 1.07 -4.51 10.26
N THR A 236 2.36 -4.75 10.05
CA THR A 236 3.39 -4.46 11.06
C THR A 236 3.46 -2.98 11.41
N LEU A 237 2.94 -2.09 10.56
CA LEU A 237 2.89 -0.65 10.85
C LEU A 237 2.05 -0.36 12.10
N VAL A 238 0.96 -1.11 12.34
CA VAL A 238 0.09 -0.90 13.52
C VAL A 238 0.87 -0.91 14.83
N GLY A 239 1.85 -1.84 14.97
CA GLY A 239 2.66 -1.93 16.18
C GLY A 239 3.89 -1.02 16.20
N MET A 240 4.28 -0.44 15.05
CA MET A 240 5.53 0.32 14.93
C MET A 240 5.31 1.82 14.71
N LYS A 241 4.13 2.20 14.22
CA LYS A 241 3.83 3.56 13.77
C LYS A 241 4.13 4.61 14.84
N SER A 242 3.62 4.45 16.04
CA SER A 242 3.81 5.42 17.12
C SER A 242 5.27 5.64 17.50
N ALA A 243 6.09 4.59 17.50
CA ALA A 243 7.50 4.69 17.79
C ALA A 243 8.27 5.41 16.68
N ILE A 244 7.95 5.10 15.42
CA ILE A 244 8.55 5.75 14.24
C ILE A 244 8.16 7.22 14.20
N ASP A 245 6.89 7.54 14.38
CA ASP A 245 6.37 8.90 14.35
C ASP A 245 7.02 9.78 15.45
N ASN A 246 7.12 9.26 16.66
CA ASN A 246 7.77 9.97 17.76
C ASN A 246 9.27 10.20 17.48
N TYR A 247 9.95 9.21 16.93
CA TYR A 247 11.36 9.35 16.54
C TYR A 247 11.55 10.43 15.47
N ASP A 248 10.70 10.42 14.44
CA ASP A 248 10.74 11.38 13.33
C ASP A 248 10.46 12.81 13.82
N LEU A 249 9.49 12.97 14.74
CA LEU A 249 9.17 14.25 15.36
C LEU A 249 10.33 14.79 16.22
N ILE A 250 10.96 13.93 17.03
CA ILE A 250 12.11 14.32 17.87
C ILE A 250 13.31 14.75 17.00
N ASN A 251 13.63 13.95 15.96
CA ASN A 251 14.73 14.27 15.05
C ASN A 251 14.47 15.59 14.28
N SER A 252 13.24 15.78 13.82
CA SER A 252 12.86 17.00 13.12
C SER A 252 12.88 18.20 14.05
N GLY A 253 12.40 18.05 15.30
CA GLY A 253 12.46 19.07 16.34
C GLY A 253 13.91 19.48 16.66
N PHE A 254 14.78 18.50 16.87
CA PHE A 254 16.20 18.76 17.12
C PHE A 254 16.89 19.49 15.95
N ALA A 255 16.58 19.12 14.72
CA ALA A 255 17.10 19.81 13.53
C ALA A 255 16.58 21.27 13.45
N ASN A 256 15.32 21.49 13.82
CA ASN A 256 14.74 22.82 13.89
C ASN A 256 15.43 23.70 14.98
N ASP A 257 15.59 23.12 16.18
CA ASP A 257 16.25 23.84 17.29
C ASP A 257 17.70 24.24 16.94
N LEU A 258 18.44 23.32 16.27
CA LEU A 258 19.80 23.65 15.80
C LEU A 258 19.79 24.77 14.75
N SER A 259 18.81 24.72 13.82
CA SER A 259 18.66 25.75 12.79
C SER A 259 18.28 27.12 13.41
N ASP A 260 17.36 27.10 14.37
CA ASP A 260 16.92 28.32 15.05
C ASP A 260 18.02 28.87 15.96
N CYS A 261 18.82 28.04 16.64
CA CYS A 261 19.99 28.44 17.41
C CYS A 261 21.12 29.02 16.54
N ALA A 262 21.20 28.62 15.28
CA ALA A 262 22.17 29.19 14.34
C ALA A 262 21.80 30.62 13.89
N GLN A 263 20.58 31.09 14.19
CA GLN A 263 20.14 32.44 13.92
C GLN A 263 20.68 33.34 15.03
N ILE A 264 21.53 34.30 14.64
CA ILE A 264 22.06 35.31 15.58
C ILE A 264 21.02 36.42 15.73
N TYR A 265 20.50 36.58 16.95
CA TYR A 265 19.63 37.70 17.29
C TYR A 265 20.48 38.91 17.69
N TRP A 266 20.38 39.98 16.93
CA TRP A 266 21.06 41.24 17.22
C TRP A 266 20.12 42.16 17.96
N LEU A 267 20.52 42.59 19.18
CA LEU A 267 19.86 43.64 19.88
C LEU A 267 20.52 44.97 19.50
N LEU A 268 19.88 45.74 18.66
CA LEU A 268 20.35 47.09 18.29
C LEU A 268 19.84 48.09 19.32
N SER A 269 20.76 48.71 20.03
CA SER A 269 20.47 49.83 20.94
C SER A 269 21.06 51.15 20.41
N GLY A 270 20.39 52.26 20.65
CA GLY A 270 20.86 53.58 20.21
C GLY A 270 20.58 53.88 18.72
N CYS A 271 19.58 53.22 18.14
CA CYS A 271 19.17 53.43 16.72
C CYS A 271 18.21 54.62 16.56
N GLU A 272 18.28 55.60 17.43
CA GLU A 272 17.45 56.82 17.34
C GLU A 272 17.76 57.55 16.02
N GLY A 273 16.76 57.68 15.13
CA GLY A 273 16.91 58.32 13.83
C GLY A 273 17.06 57.39 12.62
N MET A 274 17.15 56.05 12.81
CA MET A 274 17.12 55.10 11.68
C MET A 274 15.71 54.88 11.18
N THR A 275 15.55 54.94 9.86
CA THR A 275 14.28 54.61 9.22
C THR A 275 14.11 53.09 9.10
N SER A 276 12.87 52.62 8.89
CA SER A 276 12.59 51.19 8.63
C SER A 276 13.38 50.65 7.41
N LYS A 277 13.73 51.53 6.45
CA LYS A 277 14.53 51.19 5.28
C LYS A 277 16.00 50.95 5.66
N ASP A 278 16.54 51.77 6.54
CA ASP A 278 17.93 51.64 7.01
C ASP A 278 18.11 50.38 7.86
N LEU A 279 17.12 50.03 8.68
CA LEU A 279 17.08 48.78 9.45
C LEU A 279 17.00 47.57 8.54
N ALA A 280 16.19 47.60 7.45
CA ALA A 280 16.09 46.53 6.48
C ALA A 280 17.43 46.34 5.74
N GLN A 281 18.09 47.42 5.30
CA GLN A 281 19.40 47.35 4.65
C GLN A 281 20.48 46.79 5.58
N PHE A 282 20.45 47.17 6.84
CA PHE A 282 21.38 46.66 7.84
C PHE A 282 21.20 45.18 8.07
N ARG A 283 19.93 44.74 8.23
CA ARG A 283 19.58 43.32 8.32
C ARG A 283 20.06 42.52 7.10
N ASP A 284 19.82 43.02 5.89
CA ASP A 284 20.18 42.35 4.65
C ASP A 284 21.72 42.24 4.49
N ARG A 285 22.47 43.27 4.96
CA ARG A 285 23.95 43.21 5.00
C ARG A 285 24.44 42.16 6.00
N LEU A 286 23.86 42.11 7.20
CA LEU A 286 24.18 41.07 8.20
C LEU A 286 23.96 39.68 7.69
N MET A 287 22.83 39.47 7.03
CA MET A 287 22.48 38.16 6.43
C MET A 287 23.45 37.74 5.32
N LEU A 288 23.94 38.68 4.50
CA LEU A 288 24.82 38.41 3.37
C LEU A 288 26.29 38.24 3.78
N THR A 289 26.77 39.01 4.77
CA THR A 289 28.19 39.08 5.06
C THR A 289 28.59 38.27 6.27
N HIS A 290 27.66 37.93 7.17
CA HIS A 290 27.92 37.34 8.50
C HIS A 290 28.97 38.11 9.33
N ILE A 291 29.27 39.36 8.99
CA ILE A 291 30.25 40.23 9.59
C ILE A 291 29.56 41.54 9.96
N THR A 292 29.78 41.98 11.17
CA THR A 292 29.38 43.30 11.68
C THR A 292 30.41 44.34 11.34
#